data_1a36f7915a818eded291f07b60984dd7
#
_entry.id   1a36f7915a818eded291f07b60984dd7
#
_cell.length_a   1.000
_cell.length_b   1.000
_cell.length_c   1.000
_cell.angle_alpha   90.00
_cell.angle_beta   90.00
_cell.angle_gamma   90.00
#
_symmetry.space_group_name_H-M   'P 1'
#
loop_
_entity.id
_entity.type
_entity.pdbx_description
1 polymer ?
#
loop_
_entity_poly.entity_id
_entity_poly.type
_entity_poly.pdbx_seq_one_letter_code
_entity_poly.pdbx_strand_id
1 'polypeptide(L)'
;MPKGARYIIEQLEKNGFEAFIVGGCVRDCLLGKVPNDWDITTSAKPEQVKSIFSHTVDTGIEHGTVTVLVDKNYLKAEAFNKEEDLPCEEYAFEVTTYRIDGVYEDHRRPKEVSFTSNLVEDLKRRDFTINAMAYNYKDGIIDVFGGVDDLNNKIVKCVGNPTERFNEDALRILRAVRFSAQLGFVIEESTKEAMRNQAKYLEAISAERIQVELTKLITSDNPDKLVDAFELGITKIVLPEFDVMMNTKQNNPNHLYNVGIHTIKVMEKVNKNKIMRYAALLHDVSKPDCKTTGEDGVDHFYGHQNAGEKKAKTILRRLKLDNNTISEVCRLVKYHDYGMDKVGIKAFRRFLGKLGIENFANYIELRKADIGSQSDYNIEKKRESIISLEEMYDEVIDNDQCISLKDLRITGSDLISMGLKPGRNIGMILSTLLERVLDEPKLNDEETLRAMALILINKIKEEKS
;
A
#
# COMPACT_ATOMS: atom_id res chain seq x y z
N MET A 1 -14.35 -9.81 22.68
CA MET A 1 -15.44 -9.33 21.80
C MET A 1 -15.90 -7.96 22.32
N PRO A 2 -16.04 -6.93 21.49
CA PRO A 2 -16.50 -5.61 21.91
C PRO A 2 -17.98 -5.62 22.33
N LYS A 3 -18.35 -4.65 23.18
CA LYS A 3 -19.70 -4.55 23.72
C LYS A 3 -20.77 -4.42 22.62
N GLY A 4 -20.49 -3.66 21.55
CA GLY A 4 -21.40 -3.50 20.41
C GLY A 4 -21.69 -4.79 19.67
N ALA A 5 -20.66 -5.59 19.36
CA ALA A 5 -20.84 -6.89 18.73
C ALA A 5 -21.65 -7.84 19.64
N ARG A 6 -21.36 -7.85 20.94
CA ARG A 6 -22.11 -8.64 21.92
C ARG A 6 -23.57 -8.22 21.97
N TYR A 7 -23.86 -6.92 22.02
CA TYR A 7 -25.22 -6.40 21.99
C TYR A 7 -25.99 -6.87 20.75
N ILE A 8 -25.37 -6.78 19.57
CA ILE A 8 -26.01 -7.20 18.32
C ILE A 8 -26.35 -8.69 18.37
N ILE A 9 -25.41 -9.54 18.82
CA ILE A 9 -25.61 -10.99 18.96
C ILE A 9 -26.76 -11.26 19.92
N GLU A 10 -26.77 -10.64 21.10
CA GLU A 10 -27.82 -10.82 22.10
C GLU A 10 -29.22 -10.41 21.59
N GLN A 11 -29.32 -9.31 20.81
CA GLN A 11 -30.60 -8.88 20.22
C GLN A 11 -31.07 -9.85 19.15
N LEU A 12 -30.18 -10.35 18.29
CA LEU A 12 -30.52 -11.38 17.29
C LEU A 12 -31.01 -12.68 17.96
N GLU A 13 -30.32 -13.16 19.00
CA GLU A 13 -30.69 -14.36 19.76
C GLU A 13 -32.01 -14.20 20.49
N LYS A 14 -32.28 -13.03 21.11
CA LYS A 14 -33.58 -12.72 21.76
C LYS A 14 -34.74 -12.79 20.78
N ASN A 15 -34.49 -12.53 19.50
CA ASN A 15 -35.48 -12.65 18.42
C ASN A 15 -35.49 -14.02 17.74
N GLY A 16 -34.79 -15.03 18.27
CA GLY A 16 -34.82 -16.42 17.81
C GLY A 16 -33.86 -16.73 16.67
N PHE A 17 -32.87 -15.87 16.42
CA PHE A 17 -31.85 -16.10 15.40
C PHE A 17 -30.52 -16.49 16.01
N GLU A 18 -29.76 -17.34 15.30
CA GLU A 18 -28.37 -17.58 15.63
C GLU A 18 -27.50 -16.40 15.18
N ALA A 19 -26.46 -16.07 15.95
CA ALA A 19 -25.49 -15.03 15.60
C ALA A 19 -24.12 -15.28 16.22
N PHE A 20 -23.05 -15.04 15.42
CA PHE A 20 -21.67 -15.27 15.80
C PHE A 20 -20.78 -14.18 15.23
N ILE A 21 -19.71 -13.78 15.94
CA ILE A 21 -18.58 -13.14 15.26
C ILE A 21 -17.86 -14.20 14.43
N VAL A 22 -17.26 -13.81 13.29
CA VAL A 22 -16.75 -14.75 12.32
C VAL A 22 -15.54 -14.24 11.53
N GLY A 23 -14.67 -15.15 11.13
CA GLY A 23 -13.61 -14.80 10.18
C GLY A 23 -12.38 -14.17 10.81
N GLY A 24 -11.92 -13.05 10.23
CA GLY A 24 -10.68 -12.38 10.62
C GLY A 24 -10.61 -11.98 12.09
N CYS A 25 -11.71 -11.49 12.65
CA CYS A 25 -11.74 -11.07 14.05
C CYS A 25 -11.57 -12.26 15.03
N VAL A 26 -12.14 -13.42 14.73
CA VAL A 26 -11.93 -14.63 15.55
C VAL A 26 -10.47 -15.07 15.51
N ARG A 27 -9.90 -15.16 14.31
CA ARG A 27 -8.47 -15.48 14.10
C ARG A 27 -7.56 -14.52 14.88
N ASP A 28 -7.78 -13.20 14.74
CA ASP A 28 -6.91 -12.19 15.34
C ASP A 28 -7.00 -12.20 16.86
N CYS A 29 -8.19 -12.42 17.43
CA CYS A 29 -8.36 -12.65 18.88
C CYS A 29 -7.58 -13.88 19.37
N LEU A 30 -7.63 -15.00 18.64
CA LEU A 30 -6.88 -16.21 18.98
C LEU A 30 -5.37 -15.99 18.92
N LEU A 31 -4.89 -15.10 18.05
CA LEU A 31 -3.50 -14.67 17.97
C LEU A 31 -3.12 -13.60 19.01
N GLY A 32 -4.03 -13.21 19.92
CA GLY A 32 -3.81 -12.17 20.92
C GLY A 32 -3.74 -10.76 20.33
N LYS A 33 -4.24 -10.56 19.11
CA LYS A 33 -4.30 -9.26 18.43
C LYS A 33 -5.68 -8.62 18.64
N VAL A 34 -5.73 -7.30 18.61
CA VAL A 34 -7.00 -6.56 18.60
C VAL A 34 -7.47 -6.45 17.14
N PRO A 35 -8.63 -7.01 16.78
CA PRO A 35 -9.18 -6.88 15.43
C PRO A 35 -9.54 -5.41 15.11
N ASN A 36 -9.31 -5.02 13.86
CA ASN A 36 -9.74 -3.72 13.36
C ASN A 36 -11.26 -3.71 13.07
N ASP A 37 -11.76 -4.80 12.49
CA ASP A 37 -13.14 -4.96 12.06
C ASP A 37 -13.76 -6.19 12.73
N TRP A 38 -15.06 -6.12 12.99
CA TRP A 38 -15.81 -7.18 13.66
C TRP A 38 -17.00 -7.60 12.81
N ASP A 39 -16.82 -8.69 12.07
CA ASP A 39 -17.85 -9.27 11.22
C ASP A 39 -18.78 -10.18 12.05
N ILE A 40 -20.08 -9.98 11.89
CA ILE A 40 -21.11 -10.83 12.50
C ILE A 40 -21.81 -11.61 11.40
N THR A 41 -22.03 -12.88 11.62
CA THR A 41 -22.85 -13.72 10.74
C THR A 41 -24.08 -14.25 11.50
N THR A 42 -25.23 -14.37 10.82
CA THR A 42 -26.49 -14.70 11.46
C THR A 42 -27.43 -15.51 10.56
N SER A 43 -28.34 -16.28 11.17
CA SER A 43 -29.45 -16.93 10.45
C SER A 43 -30.57 -15.95 10.06
N ALA A 44 -30.60 -14.72 10.60
CA ALA A 44 -31.56 -13.69 10.26
C ALA A 44 -31.33 -13.16 8.84
N LYS A 45 -32.40 -12.99 8.06
CA LYS A 45 -32.33 -12.34 6.74
C LYS A 45 -32.16 -10.82 6.87
N PRO A 46 -31.67 -10.11 5.84
CA PRO A 46 -31.43 -8.67 5.91
C PRO A 46 -32.63 -7.86 6.40
N GLU A 47 -33.84 -8.18 5.96
CA GLU A 47 -35.06 -7.49 6.38
C GLU A 47 -35.37 -7.72 7.87
N GLN A 48 -35.05 -8.90 8.39
CA GLN A 48 -35.22 -9.24 9.81
C GLN A 48 -34.18 -8.50 10.67
N VAL A 49 -32.92 -8.41 10.23
CA VAL A 49 -31.90 -7.57 10.86
C VAL A 49 -32.37 -6.11 10.93
N LYS A 50 -32.87 -5.55 9.82
CA LYS A 50 -33.41 -4.18 9.77
C LYS A 50 -34.63 -3.98 10.63
N SER A 51 -35.44 -4.99 10.87
CA SER A 51 -36.60 -4.89 11.78
C SER A 51 -36.21 -4.90 13.26
N ILE A 52 -35.08 -5.49 13.61
CA ILE A 52 -34.56 -5.56 15.00
C ILE A 52 -33.78 -4.29 15.36
N PHE A 53 -33.02 -3.72 14.42
CA PHE A 53 -32.16 -2.57 14.66
C PHE A 53 -32.68 -1.33 13.95
N SER A 54 -32.88 -0.24 14.68
CA SER A 54 -33.41 1.03 14.14
C SER A 54 -32.40 1.80 13.30
N HIS A 55 -31.08 1.62 13.55
CA HIS A 55 -30.01 2.31 12.85
C HIS A 55 -29.21 1.32 11.98
N THR A 56 -29.56 1.23 10.69
CA THR A 56 -28.92 0.33 9.75
C THR A 56 -28.60 1.04 8.42
N VAL A 57 -27.54 0.60 7.76
CA VAL A 57 -27.14 1.06 6.43
C VAL A 57 -27.04 -0.14 5.48
N ASP A 58 -27.63 0.00 4.30
CA ASP A 58 -27.63 -1.03 3.25
C ASP A 58 -26.28 -1.04 2.53
N THR A 59 -25.33 -1.84 3.00
CA THR A 59 -23.97 -1.92 2.44
C THR A 59 -23.78 -3.05 1.45
N GLY A 60 -24.72 -3.99 1.38
CA GLY A 60 -24.62 -5.15 0.49
C GLY A 60 -25.81 -6.09 0.59
N ILE A 61 -27.02 -5.57 0.55
CA ILE A 61 -28.28 -6.34 0.69
C ILE A 61 -28.36 -7.52 -0.30
N GLU A 62 -27.95 -7.31 -1.56
CA GLU A 62 -27.91 -8.35 -2.60
C GLU A 62 -27.02 -9.55 -2.21
N HIS A 63 -26.07 -9.32 -1.30
CA HIS A 63 -25.17 -10.33 -0.77
C HIS A 63 -25.47 -10.73 0.66
N GLY A 64 -26.59 -10.23 1.22
CA GLY A 64 -27.02 -10.55 2.58
C GLY A 64 -26.38 -9.72 3.69
N THR A 65 -25.67 -8.62 3.38
CA THR A 65 -24.96 -7.80 4.38
C THR A 65 -25.71 -6.50 4.67
N VAL A 66 -25.87 -6.21 5.96
CA VAL A 66 -26.40 -4.96 6.50
C VAL A 66 -25.41 -4.44 7.55
N THR A 67 -25.06 -3.17 7.48
CA THR A 67 -24.29 -2.52 8.55
C THR A 67 -25.22 -2.02 9.65
N VAL A 68 -25.00 -2.50 10.86
CA VAL A 68 -25.71 -2.05 12.06
C VAL A 68 -24.87 -1.00 12.76
N LEU A 69 -25.46 0.18 13.00
CA LEU A 69 -24.83 1.27 13.73
C LEU A 69 -25.27 1.21 15.21
N VAL A 70 -24.31 1.13 16.11
CA VAL A 70 -24.56 1.08 17.55
C VAL A 70 -24.09 2.38 18.18
N ASP A 71 -25.04 3.15 18.76
CA ASP A 71 -24.77 4.43 19.42
C ASP A 71 -23.97 4.23 20.71
N LYS A 72 -23.00 5.11 20.96
CA LYS A 72 -22.17 5.18 22.16
C LYS A 72 -23.05 5.22 23.46
N ASN A 73 -24.14 5.96 23.43
CA ASN A 73 -25.01 6.08 24.58
C ASN A 73 -25.73 4.78 24.93
N TYR A 74 -26.02 3.96 23.93
CA TYR A 74 -26.62 2.65 24.14
C TYR A 74 -25.64 1.69 24.84
N LEU A 75 -24.37 1.79 24.53
CA LEU A 75 -23.29 0.99 25.15
C LEU A 75 -23.03 1.41 26.61
N LYS A 76 -23.42 2.67 27.00
CA LYS A 76 -23.34 3.18 28.37
C LYS A 76 -24.54 2.78 29.22
N ALA A 77 -25.71 2.58 28.64
CA ALA A 77 -26.99 2.35 29.38
C ALA A 77 -27.10 0.92 29.92
N GLU A 78 -26.48 -0.09 29.36
CA GLU A 78 -26.51 -1.47 29.87
C GLU A 78 -25.22 -1.82 30.63
N ALA A 79 -25.21 -1.54 31.94
CA ALA A 79 -24.43 -2.12 33.03
C ALA A 79 -22.99 -2.60 32.73
N PHE A 80 -22.07 -1.68 32.43
CA PHE A 80 -20.63 -1.94 32.51
C PHE A 80 -19.92 -0.78 33.26
N ASN A 81 -19.50 -1.06 34.46
CA ASN A 81 -18.83 -0.14 35.39
C ASN A 81 -17.37 0.13 35.02
N LYS A 82 -17.07 0.69 33.87
CA LYS A 82 -15.82 1.44 33.60
C LYS A 82 -16.01 2.29 32.36
N GLU A 83 -15.82 3.60 32.51
CA GLU A 83 -15.72 4.59 31.45
C GLU A 83 -14.40 4.34 30.69
N GLU A 84 -14.46 3.58 29.61
CA GLU A 84 -13.47 3.72 28.56
C GLU A 84 -13.95 4.86 27.66
N ASP A 85 -13.12 5.88 27.47
CA ASP A 85 -13.38 6.97 26.52
C ASP A 85 -13.43 6.40 25.11
N LEU A 86 -14.67 6.18 24.63
CA LEU A 86 -14.92 5.71 23.28
C LEU A 86 -14.76 6.89 22.30
N PRO A 87 -13.86 6.80 21.30
CA PRO A 87 -13.51 7.93 20.42
C PRO A 87 -14.59 8.32 19.40
N CYS A 88 -15.62 7.49 19.19
CA CYS A 88 -16.67 7.71 18.19
C CYS A 88 -18.07 7.74 18.84
N GLU A 89 -19.01 8.46 18.21
CA GLU A 89 -20.40 8.51 18.66
C GLU A 89 -21.19 7.26 18.25
N GLU A 90 -20.84 6.63 17.12
CA GLU A 90 -21.44 5.40 16.59
C GLU A 90 -20.38 4.40 16.16
N TYR A 91 -20.66 3.12 16.35
CA TYR A 91 -19.83 1.99 15.91
C TYR A 91 -20.58 1.19 14.86
N ALA A 92 -19.90 0.94 13.72
CA ALA A 92 -20.43 0.17 12.61
C ALA A 92 -20.00 -1.30 12.71
N PHE A 93 -20.98 -2.21 12.56
CA PHE A 93 -20.75 -3.66 12.51
C PHE A 93 -21.40 -4.23 11.26
N GLU A 94 -20.64 -4.99 10.47
CA GLU A 94 -21.20 -5.72 9.33
C GLU A 94 -21.89 -6.99 9.82
N VAL A 95 -23.20 -7.10 9.55
CA VAL A 95 -24.03 -8.27 9.88
C VAL A 95 -24.44 -8.94 8.58
N THR A 96 -23.94 -10.16 8.36
CA THR A 96 -24.15 -10.92 7.13
C THR A 96 -25.04 -12.14 7.39
N THR A 97 -26.08 -12.31 6.62
CA THR A 97 -26.93 -13.52 6.65
C THR A 97 -26.14 -14.74 6.18
N TYR A 98 -26.31 -15.90 6.86
CA TYR A 98 -25.76 -17.17 6.37
C TYR A 98 -26.19 -17.43 4.94
N ARG A 99 -25.24 -17.81 4.10
CA ARG A 99 -25.53 -17.99 2.69
C ARG A 99 -24.73 -19.15 2.09
N ILE A 100 -25.30 -19.70 1.04
CA ILE A 100 -24.66 -20.62 0.11
C ILE A 100 -24.46 -19.86 -1.19
N ASP A 101 -23.23 -19.80 -1.64
CA ASP A 101 -22.92 -19.21 -2.93
C ASP A 101 -23.26 -20.22 -4.05
N GLY A 102 -24.01 -19.78 -5.07
CA GLY A 102 -24.35 -20.61 -6.23
C GLY A 102 -23.17 -20.79 -7.18
N VAL A 103 -23.45 -21.20 -8.41
CA VAL A 103 -22.41 -21.37 -9.44
C VAL A 103 -21.75 -20.03 -9.73
N TYR A 104 -20.43 -20.01 -9.73
CA TYR A 104 -19.63 -18.84 -10.05
C TYR A 104 -19.40 -18.73 -11.56
N GLU A 105 -19.62 -17.55 -12.11
CA GLU A 105 -19.26 -17.19 -13.47
C GLU A 105 -17.98 -16.33 -13.44
N ASP A 106 -17.08 -16.56 -14.40
CA ASP A 106 -15.84 -15.79 -14.59
C ASP A 106 -14.90 -15.71 -13.38
N HIS A 107 -14.87 -16.74 -12.52
CA HIS A 107 -13.99 -16.85 -11.36
C HIS A 107 -14.08 -15.66 -10.39
N ARG A 108 -15.29 -15.03 -10.25
CA ARG A 108 -15.39 -13.79 -9.46
C ARG A 108 -16.61 -13.70 -8.56
N ARG A 109 -17.81 -13.95 -9.07
CA ARG A 109 -19.07 -13.75 -8.33
C ARG A 109 -19.99 -14.93 -8.50
N PRO A 110 -20.68 -15.36 -7.43
CA PRO A 110 -21.77 -16.30 -7.60
C PRO A 110 -22.90 -15.64 -8.41
N LYS A 111 -23.49 -16.40 -9.32
CA LYS A 111 -24.64 -15.96 -10.14
C LYS A 111 -25.87 -15.66 -9.27
N GLU A 112 -26.04 -16.49 -8.24
CA GLU A 112 -27.14 -16.39 -7.28
C GLU A 112 -26.59 -16.68 -5.88
N VAL A 113 -27.16 -16.02 -4.90
CA VAL A 113 -26.90 -16.27 -3.48
C VAL A 113 -28.19 -16.76 -2.85
N SER A 114 -28.15 -17.92 -2.22
CA SER A 114 -29.28 -18.43 -1.43
C SER A 114 -28.99 -18.33 0.05
N PHE A 115 -29.94 -17.81 0.81
CA PHE A 115 -29.82 -17.76 2.26
C PHE A 115 -30.11 -19.10 2.89
N THR A 116 -29.36 -19.42 3.94
CA THR A 116 -29.52 -20.67 4.72
C THR A 116 -29.63 -20.34 6.21
N SER A 117 -30.14 -21.28 6.98
CA SER A 117 -30.08 -21.22 8.44
C SER A 117 -28.91 -22.02 9.02
N ASN A 118 -28.06 -22.63 8.18
CA ASN A 118 -26.98 -23.51 8.60
C ASN A 118 -25.64 -22.76 8.60
N LEU A 119 -25.07 -22.51 9.78
CA LEU A 119 -23.77 -21.88 9.96
C LEU A 119 -22.64 -22.63 9.23
N VAL A 120 -22.68 -23.98 9.22
CA VAL A 120 -21.61 -24.77 8.59
C VAL A 120 -21.51 -24.49 7.09
N GLU A 121 -22.63 -24.30 6.39
CA GLU A 121 -22.63 -23.95 4.98
C GLU A 121 -22.06 -22.54 4.75
N ASP A 122 -22.32 -21.58 5.65
CA ASP A 122 -21.68 -20.24 5.56
C ASP A 122 -20.17 -20.30 5.81
N LEU A 123 -19.71 -21.12 6.77
CA LEU A 123 -18.28 -21.30 7.01
C LEU A 123 -17.58 -22.02 5.85
N LYS A 124 -18.25 -22.99 5.22
CA LYS A 124 -17.71 -23.81 4.12
C LYS A 124 -17.37 -23.01 2.87
N ARG A 125 -18.10 -21.93 2.56
CA ARG A 125 -17.82 -21.07 1.39
C ARG A 125 -16.63 -20.13 1.58
N ARG A 126 -16.07 -20.02 2.80
CA ARG A 126 -14.95 -19.13 3.10
C ARG A 126 -13.66 -19.61 2.45
N ASP A 127 -12.67 -18.71 2.40
CA ASP A 127 -11.41 -18.95 1.70
C ASP A 127 -10.49 -19.95 2.42
N PHE A 128 -10.16 -19.67 3.69
CA PHE A 128 -9.17 -20.45 4.44
C PHE A 128 -9.72 -20.87 5.79
N THR A 129 -9.24 -22.02 6.29
CA THR A 129 -9.65 -22.61 7.57
C THR A 129 -9.50 -21.61 8.72
N ILE A 130 -8.40 -20.88 8.76
CA ILE A 130 -8.11 -19.84 9.78
C ILE A 130 -9.10 -18.65 9.76
N ASN A 131 -9.91 -18.53 8.72
CA ASN A 131 -10.98 -17.52 8.58
C ASN A 131 -12.38 -18.16 8.58
N ALA A 132 -12.47 -19.48 8.73
CA ALA A 132 -13.71 -20.24 8.76
C ALA A 132 -14.08 -20.71 10.17
N MET A 133 -13.79 -19.88 11.16
CA MET A 133 -14.14 -20.07 12.56
C MET A 133 -15.20 -19.03 12.97
N ALA A 134 -16.13 -19.43 13.82
CA ALA A 134 -17.13 -18.55 14.41
C ALA A 134 -17.04 -18.61 15.94
N TYR A 135 -17.52 -17.57 16.61
CA TYR A 135 -17.53 -17.51 18.07
C TYR A 135 -18.73 -16.73 18.58
N ASN A 136 -19.37 -17.25 19.60
CA ASN A 136 -20.22 -16.47 20.52
C ASN A 136 -19.90 -16.84 21.97
N TYR A 137 -20.50 -16.09 22.90
CA TYR A 137 -20.20 -16.26 24.34
C TYR A 137 -20.89 -17.48 24.98
N LYS A 138 -21.90 -18.09 24.32
CA LYS A 138 -22.62 -19.28 24.82
C LYS A 138 -21.98 -20.56 24.34
N ASP A 139 -21.71 -20.65 23.03
CA ASP A 139 -21.27 -21.86 22.37
C ASP A 139 -19.74 -21.95 22.27
N GLY A 140 -19.03 -20.81 22.55
CA GLY A 140 -17.59 -20.74 22.41
C GLY A 140 -17.16 -20.69 20.95
N ILE A 141 -16.01 -21.30 20.63
CA ILE A 141 -15.47 -21.35 19.27
C ILE A 141 -16.10 -22.53 18.51
N ILE A 142 -16.67 -22.22 17.36
CA ILE A 142 -17.14 -23.21 16.38
C ILE A 142 -16.11 -23.31 15.27
N ASP A 143 -15.40 -24.42 15.22
CA ASP A 143 -14.36 -24.73 14.25
C ASP A 143 -14.61 -26.10 13.60
N VAL A 144 -15.28 -26.09 12.48
CA VAL A 144 -15.67 -27.32 11.75
C VAL A 144 -14.57 -27.77 10.78
N PHE A 145 -13.67 -26.87 10.42
CA PHE A 145 -12.67 -27.10 9.36
C PHE A 145 -11.23 -27.16 9.87
N GLY A 146 -11.01 -27.20 11.19
CA GLY A 146 -9.69 -27.33 11.80
C GLY A 146 -8.87 -26.03 11.74
N GLY A 147 -9.53 -24.89 11.74
CA GLY A 147 -8.88 -23.57 11.66
C GLY A 147 -8.02 -23.26 12.88
N VAL A 148 -8.39 -23.72 14.08
CA VAL A 148 -7.60 -23.56 15.30
C VAL A 148 -6.28 -24.34 15.21
N ASP A 149 -6.31 -25.57 14.71
CA ASP A 149 -5.10 -26.40 14.54
C ASP A 149 -4.19 -25.76 13.46
N ASP A 150 -4.75 -25.35 12.33
CA ASP A 150 -3.98 -24.67 11.27
C ASP A 150 -3.39 -23.35 11.76
N LEU A 151 -4.11 -22.60 12.61
CA LEU A 151 -3.63 -21.37 13.24
C LEU A 151 -2.44 -21.64 14.17
N ASN A 152 -2.54 -22.66 15.03
CA ASN A 152 -1.48 -23.07 15.94
C ASN A 152 -0.24 -23.59 15.21
N ASN A 153 -0.44 -24.30 14.10
CA ASN A 153 0.64 -24.80 13.24
C ASN A 153 1.16 -23.75 12.25
N LYS A 154 0.61 -22.54 12.25
CA LYS A 154 0.97 -21.42 11.34
C LYS A 154 0.82 -21.80 9.87
N ILE A 155 -0.30 -22.39 9.52
CA ILE A 155 -0.62 -22.88 8.17
C ILE A 155 -1.76 -22.05 7.58
N VAL A 156 -1.63 -21.66 6.30
CA VAL A 156 -2.72 -21.13 5.45
C VAL A 156 -3.20 -22.26 4.56
N LYS A 157 -4.42 -22.74 4.81
CA LYS A 157 -5.03 -23.87 4.11
C LYS A 157 -6.44 -23.50 3.63
N CYS A 158 -6.79 -23.88 2.40
CA CYS A 158 -8.14 -23.69 1.88
C CYS A 158 -9.17 -24.50 2.65
N VAL A 159 -10.39 -23.96 2.77
CA VAL A 159 -11.55 -24.74 3.24
C VAL A 159 -11.96 -25.72 2.16
N GLY A 160 -11.97 -27.02 2.47
CA GLY A 160 -12.34 -28.07 1.52
C GLY A 160 -11.33 -28.24 0.38
N ASN A 161 -11.82 -28.31 -0.87
CA ASN A 161 -10.97 -28.54 -2.05
C ASN A 161 -10.40 -27.20 -2.57
N PRO A 162 -9.07 -27.01 -2.57
CA PRO A 162 -8.44 -25.75 -3.03
C PRO A 162 -8.79 -25.40 -4.49
N THR A 163 -8.84 -26.42 -5.37
CA THR A 163 -9.16 -26.23 -6.78
C THR A 163 -10.56 -25.63 -6.98
N GLU A 164 -11.53 -26.12 -6.22
CA GLU A 164 -12.89 -25.58 -6.25
C GLU A 164 -12.92 -24.14 -5.72
N ARG A 165 -12.26 -23.88 -4.58
CA ARG A 165 -12.19 -22.54 -3.96
C ARG A 165 -11.59 -21.48 -4.89
N PHE A 166 -10.54 -21.82 -5.63
CA PHE A 166 -9.91 -20.88 -6.59
C PHE A 166 -10.69 -20.75 -7.89
N ASN A 167 -11.44 -21.77 -8.31
CA ASN A 167 -12.38 -21.67 -9.42
C ASN A 167 -13.56 -20.71 -9.12
N GLU A 168 -14.00 -20.66 -7.86
CA GLU A 168 -15.03 -19.72 -7.42
C GLU A 168 -14.53 -18.26 -7.46
N ASP A 169 -13.44 -17.97 -6.77
CA ASP A 169 -12.83 -16.63 -6.77
C ASP A 169 -11.31 -16.76 -6.84
N ALA A 170 -10.76 -16.50 -8.02
CA ALA A 170 -9.33 -16.57 -8.26
C ALA A 170 -8.52 -15.59 -7.40
N LEU A 171 -9.12 -14.50 -6.90
CA LEU A 171 -8.44 -13.59 -5.97
C LEU A 171 -7.99 -14.31 -4.69
N ARG A 172 -8.63 -15.39 -4.30
CA ARG A 172 -8.22 -16.22 -3.14
C ARG A 172 -6.78 -16.71 -3.27
N ILE A 173 -6.27 -16.89 -4.50
CA ILE A 173 -4.86 -17.22 -4.78
C ILE A 173 -3.93 -16.12 -4.22
N LEU A 174 -4.19 -14.86 -4.57
CA LEU A 174 -3.38 -13.74 -4.09
C LEU A 174 -3.61 -13.49 -2.58
N ARG A 175 -4.82 -13.73 -2.09
CA ARG A 175 -5.14 -13.68 -0.67
C ARG A 175 -4.36 -14.70 0.16
N ALA A 176 -4.11 -15.92 -0.36
CA ALA A 176 -3.27 -16.92 0.31
C ALA A 176 -1.86 -16.40 0.56
N VAL A 177 -1.23 -15.83 -0.48
CA VAL A 177 0.11 -15.21 -0.36
C VAL A 177 0.08 -14.03 0.63
N ARG A 178 -0.94 -13.17 0.54
CA ARG A 178 -1.10 -12.06 1.47
C ARG A 178 -1.24 -12.52 2.92
N PHE A 179 -2.06 -13.54 3.21
CA PHE A 179 -2.18 -14.06 4.57
C PHE A 179 -0.88 -14.70 5.06
N SER A 180 -0.18 -15.44 4.18
CA SER A 180 1.17 -15.94 4.47
C SER A 180 2.11 -14.80 4.86
N ALA A 181 2.08 -13.68 4.12
CA ALA A 181 2.91 -12.51 4.38
C ALA A 181 2.52 -11.77 5.68
N GLN A 182 1.23 -11.55 5.93
CA GLN A 182 0.76 -10.81 7.10
C GLN A 182 0.88 -11.58 8.43
N LEU A 183 0.76 -12.91 8.37
CA LEU A 183 0.79 -13.77 9.56
C LEU A 183 2.15 -14.44 9.77
N GLY A 184 3.02 -14.47 8.77
CA GLY A 184 4.26 -15.23 8.77
C GLY A 184 4.02 -16.75 8.70
N PHE A 185 2.92 -17.16 8.05
CA PHE A 185 2.48 -18.56 7.97
C PHE A 185 2.94 -19.22 6.66
N VAL A 186 3.04 -20.53 6.68
CA VAL A 186 3.35 -21.33 5.49
C VAL A 186 2.03 -21.72 4.81
N ILE A 187 2.01 -21.65 3.48
CA ILE A 187 0.85 -22.15 2.70
C ILE A 187 0.96 -23.67 2.60
N GLU A 188 -0.16 -24.37 2.86
CA GLU A 188 -0.25 -25.83 2.80
C GLU A 188 -0.01 -26.32 1.36
N GLU A 189 0.61 -27.50 1.20
CA GLU A 189 1.15 -27.95 -0.10
C GLU A 189 0.07 -28.20 -1.15
N SER A 190 -1.07 -28.82 -0.81
CA SER A 190 -2.17 -29.01 -1.78
C SER A 190 -2.78 -27.66 -2.21
N THR A 191 -2.80 -26.70 -1.29
CA THR A 191 -3.21 -25.32 -1.57
C THR A 191 -2.23 -24.65 -2.55
N LYS A 192 -0.90 -24.80 -2.35
CA LYS A 192 0.13 -24.28 -3.28
C LYS A 192 0.04 -24.91 -4.67
N GLU A 193 -0.18 -26.21 -4.74
CA GLU A 193 -0.31 -26.92 -6.02
C GLU A 193 -1.51 -26.37 -6.81
N ALA A 194 -2.65 -26.21 -6.15
CA ALA A 194 -3.83 -25.62 -6.77
C ALA A 194 -3.59 -24.16 -7.21
N MET A 195 -2.88 -23.36 -6.39
CA MET A 195 -2.49 -21.98 -6.74
C MET A 195 -1.64 -21.96 -8.03
N ARG A 196 -0.62 -22.82 -8.13
CA ARG A 196 0.25 -22.91 -9.31
C ARG A 196 -0.55 -23.25 -10.57
N ASN A 197 -1.45 -24.23 -10.48
CA ASN A 197 -2.24 -24.69 -11.61
C ASN A 197 -3.27 -23.66 -12.08
N GLN A 198 -3.74 -22.78 -11.18
CA GLN A 198 -4.84 -21.85 -11.42
C GLN A 198 -4.43 -20.37 -11.42
N ALA A 199 -3.14 -20.05 -11.26
CA ALA A 199 -2.64 -18.66 -11.26
C ALA A 199 -3.14 -17.84 -12.46
N LYS A 200 -3.30 -18.47 -13.64
CA LYS A 200 -3.80 -17.83 -14.86
C LYS A 200 -5.20 -17.20 -14.72
N TYR A 201 -6.04 -17.71 -13.82
CA TYR A 201 -7.38 -17.15 -13.60
C TYR A 201 -7.37 -15.77 -12.93
N LEU A 202 -6.22 -15.33 -12.39
CA LEU A 202 -6.04 -13.96 -11.92
C LEU A 202 -6.18 -12.92 -13.03
N GLU A 203 -6.06 -13.30 -14.32
CA GLU A 203 -6.31 -12.42 -15.47
C GLU A 203 -7.76 -11.90 -15.51
N ALA A 204 -8.71 -12.67 -14.96
CA ALA A 204 -10.13 -12.27 -14.86
C ALA A 204 -10.41 -11.30 -13.71
N ILE A 205 -9.46 -11.09 -12.79
CA ILE A 205 -9.66 -10.26 -11.61
C ILE A 205 -9.33 -8.80 -11.92
N SER A 206 -10.18 -7.88 -11.45
CA SER A 206 -9.97 -6.45 -11.67
C SER A 206 -8.70 -5.94 -10.99
N ALA A 207 -8.05 -4.96 -11.63
CA ALA A 207 -6.80 -4.38 -11.12
C ALA A 207 -6.96 -3.77 -9.73
N GLU A 208 -8.12 -3.20 -9.40
CA GLU A 208 -8.43 -2.64 -8.08
C GLU A 208 -8.40 -3.71 -6.98
N ARG A 209 -8.97 -4.90 -7.25
CA ARG A 209 -8.95 -6.00 -6.29
C ARG A 209 -7.53 -6.55 -6.11
N ILE A 210 -6.79 -6.72 -7.20
CA ILE A 210 -5.38 -7.15 -7.18
C ILE A 210 -4.55 -6.13 -6.39
N GLN A 211 -4.73 -4.84 -6.65
CA GLN A 211 -4.02 -3.75 -5.97
C GLN A 211 -4.18 -3.79 -4.45
N VAL A 212 -5.40 -4.03 -3.96
CA VAL A 212 -5.67 -4.10 -2.52
C VAL A 212 -4.89 -5.25 -1.87
N GLU A 213 -4.92 -6.45 -2.47
CA GLU A 213 -4.22 -7.62 -1.93
C GLU A 213 -2.69 -7.47 -2.04
N LEU A 214 -2.19 -6.97 -3.18
CA LEU A 214 -0.77 -6.72 -3.39
C LEU A 214 -0.24 -5.66 -2.41
N THR A 215 -0.98 -4.57 -2.20
CA THR A 215 -0.60 -3.54 -1.22
C THR A 215 -0.49 -4.13 0.18
N LYS A 216 -1.50 -4.92 0.63
CA LYS A 216 -1.47 -5.57 1.93
C LYS A 216 -0.33 -6.59 2.07
N LEU A 217 0.06 -7.24 0.97
CA LEU A 217 1.19 -8.17 0.93
C LEU A 217 2.50 -7.40 1.14
N ILE A 218 2.79 -6.40 0.30
CA ILE A 218 4.08 -5.70 0.35
C ILE A 218 4.24 -4.81 1.59
N THR A 219 3.14 -4.34 2.19
CA THR A 219 3.17 -3.57 3.46
C THR A 219 3.16 -4.44 4.71
N SER A 220 3.16 -5.75 4.56
CA SER A 220 3.25 -6.71 5.67
C SER A 220 4.65 -6.77 6.30
N ASP A 221 4.75 -7.60 7.36
CA ASP A 221 6.03 -7.90 8.01
C ASP A 221 6.95 -8.79 7.16
N ASN A 222 6.38 -9.57 6.23
CA ASN A 222 7.11 -10.54 5.42
C ASN A 222 6.89 -10.28 3.91
N PRO A 223 7.39 -9.15 3.35
CA PRO A 223 7.25 -8.84 1.92
C PRO A 223 8.02 -9.83 1.03
N ASP A 224 8.96 -10.61 1.59
CA ASP A 224 9.68 -11.72 0.95
C ASP A 224 8.74 -12.79 0.40
N LYS A 225 7.50 -12.91 0.92
CA LYS A 225 6.46 -13.79 0.36
C LYS A 225 6.05 -13.44 -1.08
N LEU A 226 6.49 -12.30 -1.60
CA LEU A 226 6.41 -12.01 -3.02
C LEU A 226 7.27 -12.97 -3.87
N VAL A 227 8.33 -13.56 -3.29
CA VAL A 227 9.12 -14.62 -3.92
C VAL A 227 8.30 -15.90 -4.06
N ASP A 228 7.52 -16.27 -3.03
CA ASP A 228 6.58 -17.41 -3.13
C ASP A 228 5.58 -17.19 -4.28
N ALA A 229 5.07 -15.95 -4.43
CA ALA A 229 4.18 -15.60 -5.55
C ALA A 229 4.87 -15.74 -6.92
N PHE A 230 6.15 -15.40 -7.02
CA PHE A 230 6.95 -15.61 -8.22
C PHE A 230 7.12 -17.10 -8.54
N GLU A 231 7.50 -17.92 -7.57
CA GLU A 231 7.69 -19.37 -7.74
C GLU A 231 6.39 -20.11 -8.14
N LEU A 232 5.24 -19.57 -7.71
CA LEU A 232 3.91 -20.08 -8.05
C LEU A 232 3.37 -19.52 -9.38
N GLY A 233 4.12 -18.62 -10.07
CA GLY A 233 3.72 -18.02 -11.34
C GLY A 233 2.64 -16.93 -11.22
N ILE A 234 2.34 -16.48 -10.00
CA ILE A 234 1.31 -15.47 -9.72
C ILE A 234 1.79 -14.09 -10.21
N THR A 235 3.05 -13.74 -9.95
CA THR A 235 3.61 -12.44 -10.36
C THR A 235 3.60 -12.24 -11.87
N LYS A 236 3.70 -13.32 -12.66
CA LYS A 236 3.57 -13.29 -14.13
C LYS A 236 2.30 -12.60 -14.60
N ILE A 237 1.24 -12.68 -13.81
CA ILE A 237 -0.08 -12.10 -14.12
C ILE A 237 -0.22 -10.72 -13.47
N VAL A 238 0.09 -10.62 -12.18
CA VAL A 238 -0.22 -9.40 -11.41
C VAL A 238 0.88 -8.34 -11.50
N LEU A 239 2.15 -8.76 -11.64
CA LEU A 239 3.33 -7.88 -11.68
C LEU A 239 4.46 -8.48 -12.53
N PRO A 240 4.27 -8.66 -13.85
CA PRO A 240 5.22 -9.35 -14.73
C PRO A 240 6.61 -8.70 -14.74
N GLU A 241 6.70 -7.43 -14.42
CA GLU A 241 7.99 -6.72 -14.30
C GLU A 241 8.84 -7.32 -13.18
N PHE A 242 8.24 -7.84 -12.12
CA PHE A 242 8.98 -8.50 -11.04
C PHE A 242 9.60 -9.82 -11.50
N ASP A 243 8.94 -10.57 -12.40
CA ASP A 243 9.52 -11.77 -13.01
C ASP A 243 10.79 -11.45 -13.83
N VAL A 244 10.78 -10.33 -14.55
CA VAL A 244 11.96 -9.87 -15.30
C VAL A 244 13.09 -9.49 -14.33
N MET A 245 12.76 -8.80 -13.22
CA MET A 245 13.75 -8.45 -12.19
C MET A 245 14.35 -9.69 -11.52
N MET A 246 13.54 -10.71 -11.19
CA MET A 246 13.99 -11.98 -10.60
C MET A 246 14.96 -12.74 -11.52
N ASN A 247 14.79 -12.61 -12.83
CA ASN A 247 15.64 -13.26 -13.82
C ASN A 247 16.85 -12.40 -14.26
N THR A 248 17.01 -11.18 -13.75
CA THR A 248 18.09 -10.28 -14.12
C THR A 248 19.24 -10.35 -13.12
N LYS A 249 20.34 -11.01 -13.51
CA LYS A 249 21.59 -11.04 -12.73
C LYS A 249 22.30 -9.68 -12.78
N GLN A 250 23.00 -9.35 -11.72
CA GLN A 250 23.84 -8.15 -11.59
C GLN A 250 25.30 -8.59 -11.37
N ASN A 251 26.08 -8.72 -12.44
CA ASN A 251 27.52 -8.99 -12.32
C ASN A 251 28.27 -7.66 -12.09
N ASN A 252 28.18 -7.15 -10.87
CA ASN A 252 28.76 -5.89 -10.46
C ASN A 252 29.21 -5.98 -8.99
N PRO A 253 30.40 -5.49 -8.62
CA PRO A 253 30.93 -5.58 -7.23
C PRO A 253 30.00 -5.02 -6.16
N ASN A 254 29.11 -4.08 -6.51
CA ASN A 254 28.16 -3.49 -5.56
C ASN A 254 27.00 -4.42 -5.20
N HIS A 255 26.73 -5.49 -5.95
CA HIS A 255 25.52 -6.29 -5.79
C HIS A 255 25.83 -7.75 -5.45
N LEU A 256 25.09 -8.29 -4.47
CA LEU A 256 25.15 -9.70 -4.03
C LEU A 256 24.07 -10.55 -4.70
N TYR A 257 22.97 -9.93 -5.14
CA TYR A 257 21.73 -10.57 -5.52
C TYR A 257 21.35 -10.21 -6.97
N ASN A 258 20.45 -10.96 -7.59
CA ASN A 258 19.71 -10.51 -8.76
C ASN A 258 18.86 -9.28 -8.42
N VAL A 259 18.32 -8.58 -9.43
CA VAL A 259 17.55 -7.34 -9.21
C VAL A 259 16.32 -7.59 -8.32
N GLY A 260 15.61 -8.71 -8.52
CA GLY A 260 14.39 -9.02 -7.76
C GLY A 260 14.67 -9.30 -6.28
N ILE A 261 15.65 -10.14 -5.95
CA ILE A 261 16.02 -10.45 -4.56
C ILE A 261 16.58 -9.20 -3.87
N HIS A 262 17.42 -8.40 -4.56
CA HIS A 262 17.86 -7.12 -4.03
C HIS A 262 16.66 -6.22 -3.65
N THR A 263 15.67 -6.12 -4.54
CA THR A 263 14.44 -5.35 -4.30
C THR A 263 13.68 -5.83 -3.06
N ILE A 264 13.57 -7.16 -2.85
CA ILE A 264 12.99 -7.72 -1.62
C ILE A 264 13.77 -7.24 -0.39
N LYS A 265 15.11 -7.31 -0.42
CA LYS A 265 15.96 -6.88 0.71
C LYS A 265 15.83 -5.40 1.01
N VAL A 266 15.60 -4.56 0.02
CA VAL A 266 15.29 -3.13 0.20
C VAL A 266 13.90 -2.96 0.84
N MET A 267 12.88 -3.68 0.34
CA MET A 267 11.55 -3.63 0.93
C MET A 267 11.51 -4.03 2.40
N GLU A 268 12.27 -5.05 2.82
CA GLU A 268 12.36 -5.48 4.22
C GLU A 268 12.84 -4.36 5.16
N LYS A 269 13.64 -3.41 4.66
CA LYS A 269 14.32 -2.37 5.44
C LYS A 269 13.62 -1.01 5.46
N VAL A 270 12.63 -0.79 4.60
CA VAL A 270 11.88 0.47 4.59
C VAL A 270 10.59 0.37 5.41
N ASN A 271 10.07 1.51 5.84
CA ASN A 271 8.78 1.62 6.53
C ASN A 271 7.66 0.90 5.79
N LYS A 272 6.74 0.28 6.54
CA LYS A 272 5.63 -0.53 6.03
C LYS A 272 4.47 0.31 5.46
N ASN A 273 4.70 1.58 5.15
CA ASN A 273 3.69 2.40 4.50
C ASN A 273 3.65 2.15 2.98
N LYS A 274 2.53 2.45 2.38
CA LYS A 274 2.25 2.20 0.97
C LYS A 274 3.28 2.85 0.03
N ILE A 275 3.64 4.11 0.26
CA ILE A 275 4.56 4.87 -0.60
C ILE A 275 5.96 4.25 -0.58
N MET A 276 6.51 4.00 0.62
CA MET A 276 7.85 3.45 0.78
C MET A 276 7.96 2.04 0.22
N ARG A 277 6.97 1.19 0.45
CA ARG A 277 6.98 -0.20 -0.06
C ARG A 277 6.87 -0.26 -1.57
N TYR A 278 6.03 0.58 -2.21
CA TYR A 278 6.00 0.67 -3.67
C TYR A 278 7.26 1.34 -4.24
N ALA A 279 7.83 2.33 -3.57
CA ALA A 279 9.10 2.92 -3.99
C ALA A 279 10.23 1.89 -3.95
N ALA A 280 10.35 1.12 -2.87
CA ALA A 280 11.31 0.04 -2.75
C ALA A 280 11.06 -1.07 -3.79
N LEU A 281 9.80 -1.47 -4.05
CA LEU A 281 9.47 -2.47 -5.06
C LEU A 281 9.87 -2.06 -6.48
N LEU A 282 9.80 -0.76 -6.79
CA LEU A 282 9.95 -0.26 -8.16
C LEU A 282 11.23 0.55 -8.41
N HIS A 283 12.10 0.78 -7.38
CA HIS A 283 13.29 1.63 -7.54
C HIS A 283 14.19 1.15 -8.69
N ASP A 284 14.38 -0.14 -8.81
CA ASP A 284 15.23 -0.80 -9.79
C ASP A 284 14.49 -1.48 -10.95
N VAL A 285 13.19 -1.20 -11.11
CA VAL A 285 12.31 -1.88 -12.08
C VAL A 285 12.77 -1.78 -13.54
N SER A 286 13.58 -0.80 -13.88
CA SER A 286 14.14 -0.62 -15.24
C SER A 286 15.59 -1.03 -15.38
N LYS A 287 16.24 -1.56 -14.34
CA LYS A 287 17.59 -2.13 -14.49
C LYS A 287 17.66 -3.20 -15.59
N PRO A 288 16.68 -4.11 -15.71
CA PRO A 288 16.69 -5.08 -16.82
C PRO A 288 16.74 -4.43 -18.21
N ASP A 289 16.02 -3.34 -18.42
CA ASP A 289 15.95 -2.66 -19.72
C ASP A 289 17.20 -1.81 -20.02
N CYS A 290 17.92 -1.40 -18.98
CA CYS A 290 19.10 -0.54 -19.07
C CYS A 290 20.42 -1.31 -18.92
N LYS A 291 20.35 -2.64 -18.83
CA LYS A 291 21.54 -3.48 -18.64
C LYS A 291 22.45 -3.44 -19.84
N THR A 292 23.72 -3.11 -19.60
CA THR A 292 24.83 -3.27 -20.54
C THR A 292 25.99 -3.96 -19.84
N THR A 293 26.75 -4.78 -20.53
CA THR A 293 27.93 -5.46 -19.97
C THR A 293 29.18 -4.89 -20.63
N GLY A 294 30.10 -4.39 -19.81
CA GLY A 294 31.37 -3.87 -20.29
C GLY A 294 32.31 -4.97 -20.81
N GLU A 295 33.44 -4.60 -21.47
CA GLU A 295 34.45 -5.53 -21.93
C GLU A 295 35.10 -6.34 -20.79
N ASP A 296 35.10 -5.79 -19.57
CA ASP A 296 35.54 -6.41 -18.32
C ASP A 296 34.51 -7.39 -17.73
N GLY A 297 33.38 -7.58 -18.38
CA GLY A 297 32.28 -8.42 -17.93
C GLY A 297 31.43 -7.80 -16.82
N VAL A 298 31.65 -6.54 -16.42
CA VAL A 298 30.88 -5.84 -15.40
C VAL A 298 29.58 -5.28 -15.98
N ASP A 299 28.48 -5.50 -15.25
CA ASP A 299 27.16 -4.99 -15.65
C ASP A 299 26.98 -3.55 -15.20
N HIS A 300 26.45 -2.72 -16.12
CA HIS A 300 26.09 -1.31 -15.90
C HIS A 300 24.60 -1.09 -16.22
N PHE A 301 23.99 -0.11 -15.53
CA PHE A 301 22.54 0.18 -15.62
C PHE A 301 22.28 1.68 -15.81
N TYR A 302 22.99 2.31 -16.73
CA TYR A 302 22.93 3.77 -16.92
C TYR A 302 21.52 4.24 -17.28
N GLY A 303 21.04 5.28 -16.54
CA GLY A 303 19.76 5.93 -16.82
C GLY A 303 18.54 5.14 -16.33
N HIS A 304 18.73 4.03 -15.59
CA HIS A 304 17.62 3.22 -15.06
C HIS A 304 16.66 4.02 -14.18
N GLN A 305 17.12 5.08 -13.49
CA GLN A 305 16.28 5.94 -12.64
C GLN A 305 15.22 6.68 -13.47
N ASN A 306 15.62 7.29 -14.60
CA ASN A 306 14.70 8.03 -15.48
C ASN A 306 13.76 7.09 -16.25
N ALA A 307 14.25 5.94 -16.68
CA ALA A 307 13.44 4.88 -17.28
C ALA A 307 12.48 4.29 -16.22
N GLY A 308 12.97 4.08 -15.00
CA GLY A 308 12.24 3.59 -13.84
C GLY A 308 11.07 4.47 -13.45
N GLU A 309 11.23 5.79 -13.40
CA GLU A 309 10.13 6.74 -13.17
C GLU A 309 8.96 6.50 -14.14
N LYS A 310 9.27 6.38 -15.43
CA LYS A 310 8.24 6.17 -16.48
C LYS A 310 7.58 4.81 -16.36
N LYS A 311 8.36 3.77 -16.14
CA LYS A 311 7.89 2.38 -16.00
C LYS A 311 7.06 2.22 -14.73
N ALA A 312 7.52 2.75 -13.59
CA ALA A 312 6.78 2.77 -12.34
C ALA A 312 5.42 3.47 -12.49
N LYS A 313 5.37 4.63 -13.16
CA LYS A 313 4.11 5.33 -13.45
C LYS A 313 3.13 4.47 -14.24
N THR A 314 3.61 3.73 -15.22
CA THR A 314 2.77 2.82 -16.02
C THR A 314 2.23 1.67 -15.18
N ILE A 315 3.08 1.04 -14.35
CA ILE A 315 2.70 -0.07 -13.47
C ILE A 315 1.66 0.39 -12.44
N LEU A 316 1.90 1.50 -11.75
CA LEU A 316 1.02 2.01 -10.71
C LEU A 316 -0.34 2.45 -11.27
N ARG A 317 -0.39 2.99 -12.49
CA ARG A 317 -1.64 3.29 -13.19
C ARG A 317 -2.39 2.02 -13.60
N ARG A 318 -1.69 1.00 -14.11
CA ARG A 318 -2.28 -0.31 -14.42
C ARG A 318 -2.89 -0.93 -13.18
N LEU A 319 -2.23 -0.82 -12.03
CA LEU A 319 -2.71 -1.27 -10.73
C LEU A 319 -3.77 -0.35 -10.10
N LYS A 320 -4.15 0.75 -10.76
CA LYS A 320 -5.19 1.68 -10.29
C LYS A 320 -4.89 2.36 -8.94
N LEU A 321 -3.63 2.66 -8.66
CA LEU A 321 -3.27 3.45 -7.49
C LEU A 321 -3.70 4.92 -7.66
N ASP A 322 -3.88 5.61 -6.54
CA ASP A 322 -4.24 7.02 -6.51
C ASP A 322 -3.09 7.92 -7.00
N ASN A 323 -3.44 9.10 -7.52
CA ASN A 323 -2.49 10.02 -8.15
C ASN A 323 -1.40 10.51 -7.18
N ASN A 324 -1.72 10.68 -5.90
CA ASN A 324 -0.75 11.10 -4.89
C ASN A 324 0.30 10.00 -4.69
N THR A 325 -0.11 8.77 -4.47
CA THR A 325 0.80 7.62 -4.36
C THR A 325 1.67 7.49 -5.62
N ILE A 326 1.08 7.61 -6.82
CA ILE A 326 1.82 7.55 -8.08
C ILE A 326 2.89 8.64 -8.14
N SER A 327 2.55 9.89 -7.79
CA SER A 327 3.47 11.02 -7.81
C SER A 327 4.66 10.82 -6.88
N GLU A 328 4.39 10.46 -5.63
CA GLU A 328 5.42 10.28 -4.61
C GLU A 328 6.34 9.10 -4.90
N VAL A 329 5.77 7.94 -5.28
CA VAL A 329 6.58 6.77 -5.66
C VAL A 329 7.45 7.06 -6.87
N CYS A 330 6.90 7.67 -7.93
CA CYS A 330 7.67 7.99 -9.14
C CYS A 330 8.82 8.97 -8.83
N ARG A 331 8.61 9.92 -7.92
CA ARG A 331 9.63 10.86 -7.48
C ARG A 331 10.77 10.13 -6.76
N LEU A 332 10.44 9.24 -5.81
CA LEU A 332 11.43 8.45 -5.09
C LEU A 332 12.21 7.53 -6.05
N VAL A 333 11.53 6.84 -6.96
CA VAL A 333 12.16 5.99 -7.98
C VAL A 333 13.12 6.78 -8.87
N LYS A 334 12.74 8.01 -9.27
CA LYS A 334 13.59 8.87 -10.11
C LYS A 334 14.89 9.27 -9.42
N TYR A 335 14.83 9.54 -8.12
CA TYR A 335 15.93 10.14 -7.39
C TYR A 335 16.70 9.17 -6.48
N HIS A 336 16.26 7.89 -6.33
CA HIS A 336 16.84 6.93 -5.38
C HIS A 336 18.35 6.78 -5.49
N ASP A 337 18.92 6.85 -6.70
CA ASP A 337 20.35 6.76 -6.99
C ASP A 337 20.83 8.01 -7.77
N TYR A 338 20.34 9.19 -7.38
CA TYR A 338 20.80 10.44 -7.97
C TYR A 338 22.21 10.75 -7.44
N GLY A 339 23.19 10.88 -8.38
CA GLY A 339 24.61 11.00 -8.09
C GLY A 339 24.98 12.21 -7.22
N MET A 340 24.79 12.08 -5.91
CA MET A 340 25.02 13.13 -4.91
C MET A 340 26.29 12.92 -4.08
N ASP A 341 27.19 12.03 -4.52
CA ASP A 341 28.36 11.60 -3.71
C ASP A 341 29.44 12.68 -3.50
N LYS A 342 29.38 13.77 -4.24
CA LYS A 342 30.34 14.91 -4.12
C LYS A 342 29.74 16.22 -4.59
N VAL A 343 28.53 16.50 -4.18
CA VAL A 343 27.84 17.75 -4.57
C VAL A 343 28.02 18.80 -3.49
N GLY A 344 28.20 20.05 -3.92
CA GLY A 344 28.14 21.17 -3.01
C GLY A 344 26.72 21.60 -2.69
N ILE A 345 26.53 22.39 -1.64
CA ILE A 345 25.25 22.86 -1.12
C ILE A 345 24.32 23.48 -2.18
N LYS A 346 24.85 24.15 -3.21
CA LYS A 346 24.06 24.72 -4.32
C LYS A 346 23.36 23.64 -5.15
N ALA A 347 24.08 22.58 -5.50
CA ALA A 347 23.50 21.46 -6.26
C ALA A 347 22.52 20.67 -5.38
N PHE A 348 22.78 20.57 -4.09
CA PHE A 348 21.88 19.95 -3.14
C PHE A 348 20.55 20.73 -2.99
N ARG A 349 20.58 22.07 -2.88
CA ARG A 349 19.35 22.89 -2.87
C ARG A 349 18.49 22.66 -4.12
N ARG A 350 19.10 22.63 -5.31
CA ARG A 350 18.40 22.32 -6.55
C ARG A 350 17.82 20.92 -6.57
N PHE A 351 18.53 19.96 -5.99
CA PHE A 351 18.02 18.61 -5.81
C PHE A 351 16.81 18.60 -4.88
N LEU A 352 16.87 19.24 -3.72
CA LEU A 352 15.75 19.37 -2.77
C LEU A 352 14.53 20.03 -3.42
N GLY A 353 14.72 21.07 -4.22
CA GLY A 353 13.64 21.72 -4.95
C GLY A 353 12.92 20.80 -5.96
N LYS A 354 13.62 19.84 -6.53
CA LYS A 354 13.05 18.81 -7.43
C LYS A 354 12.44 17.64 -6.69
N LEU A 355 13.07 17.18 -5.62
CA LEU A 355 12.62 16.10 -4.77
C LEU A 355 11.36 16.52 -3.97
N GLY A 356 11.30 17.77 -3.53
CA GLY A 356 10.40 18.26 -2.49
C GLY A 356 10.98 18.00 -1.10
N ILE A 357 10.99 19.03 -0.26
CA ILE A 357 11.58 18.97 1.08
C ILE A 357 10.92 17.91 1.96
N GLU A 358 9.61 17.79 1.83
CA GLU A 358 8.76 16.83 2.51
C GLU A 358 9.12 15.36 2.19
N ASN A 359 9.80 15.13 1.06
CA ASN A 359 10.18 13.80 0.59
C ASN A 359 11.62 13.42 0.97
N PHE A 360 12.39 14.33 1.57
CA PHE A 360 13.79 14.06 1.87
C PHE A 360 13.97 12.91 2.86
N ALA A 361 13.14 12.82 3.89
CA ALA A 361 13.19 11.72 4.85
C ALA A 361 12.94 10.35 4.18
N ASN A 362 11.93 10.28 3.31
CA ASN A 362 11.62 9.07 2.53
C ASN A 362 12.76 8.71 1.56
N TYR A 363 13.37 9.72 0.93
CA TYR A 363 14.50 9.52 0.03
C TYR A 363 15.71 8.94 0.77
N ILE A 364 16.09 9.52 1.91
CA ILE A 364 17.21 9.04 2.74
C ILE A 364 16.94 7.63 3.26
N GLU A 365 15.73 7.34 3.70
CA GLU A 365 15.33 6.00 4.14
C GLU A 365 15.49 4.97 3.02
N LEU A 366 14.97 5.27 1.82
CA LEU A 366 15.10 4.39 0.66
C LEU A 366 16.57 4.17 0.29
N ARG A 367 17.39 5.23 0.27
CA ARG A 367 18.81 5.16 -0.03
C ARG A 367 19.61 4.35 1.01
N LYS A 368 19.32 4.52 2.31
CA LYS A 368 19.90 3.70 3.38
C LYS A 368 19.54 2.22 3.23
N ALA A 369 18.28 1.94 2.89
CA ALA A 369 17.80 0.58 2.67
C ALA A 369 18.45 -0.07 1.44
N ASP A 370 18.58 0.66 0.34
CA ASP A 370 19.24 0.20 -0.88
C ASP A 370 20.72 -0.11 -0.62
N ILE A 371 21.50 0.84 -0.10
CA ILE A 371 22.92 0.66 0.23
C ILE A 371 23.11 -0.49 1.24
N GLY A 372 22.26 -0.56 2.26
CA GLY A 372 22.30 -1.64 3.25
C GLY A 372 21.93 -3.03 2.70
N SER A 373 21.44 -3.12 1.47
CA SER A 373 21.08 -4.36 0.76
C SER A 373 22.07 -4.72 -0.35
N GLN A 374 23.12 -3.93 -0.50
CA GLN A 374 24.23 -4.14 -1.43
C GLN A 374 25.37 -4.93 -0.76
N SER A 375 26.46 -5.13 -1.49
CA SER A 375 27.71 -5.68 -0.95
C SER A 375 28.45 -4.66 -0.10
N ASP A 376 29.45 -5.11 0.66
CA ASP A 376 30.32 -4.22 1.45
C ASP A 376 31.29 -3.42 0.58
N TYR A 377 31.25 -3.58 -0.73
CA TYR A 377 32.11 -2.84 -1.64
C TYR A 377 31.87 -1.34 -1.55
N ASN A 378 32.90 -0.58 -1.16
CA ASN A 378 32.84 0.86 -0.91
C ASN A 378 31.79 1.29 0.13
N ILE A 379 31.42 0.44 1.08
CA ILE A 379 30.31 0.70 2.03
C ILE A 379 30.55 1.97 2.85
N GLU A 380 31.78 2.21 3.35
CA GLU A 380 32.10 3.39 4.15
C GLU A 380 31.90 4.69 3.36
N LYS A 381 32.38 4.71 2.10
CA LYS A 381 32.19 5.87 1.23
C LYS A 381 30.70 6.15 0.94
N LYS A 382 29.89 5.09 0.79
CA LYS A 382 28.43 5.22 0.62
C LYS A 382 27.75 5.78 1.87
N ARG A 383 28.20 5.36 3.06
CA ARG A 383 27.70 5.87 4.36
C ARG A 383 28.08 7.34 4.56
N GLU A 384 29.33 7.70 4.27
CA GLU A 384 29.80 9.10 4.33
C GLU A 384 28.96 10.00 3.41
N SER A 385 28.61 9.52 2.21
CA SER A 385 27.74 10.26 1.29
C SER A 385 26.35 10.52 1.90
N ILE A 386 25.76 9.55 2.60
CA ILE A 386 24.48 9.74 3.29
C ILE A 386 24.59 10.78 4.39
N ILE A 387 25.62 10.67 5.25
CA ILE A 387 25.86 11.62 6.35
C ILE A 387 25.99 13.05 5.78
N SER A 388 26.78 13.22 4.73
CA SER A 388 26.93 14.53 4.07
C SER A 388 25.60 15.10 3.54
N LEU A 389 24.71 14.24 3.02
CA LEU A 389 23.38 14.67 2.57
C LEU A 389 22.48 15.10 3.74
N GLU A 390 22.53 14.40 4.87
CA GLU A 390 21.79 14.76 6.08
C GLU A 390 22.32 16.08 6.67
N GLU A 391 23.64 16.28 6.73
CA GLU A 391 24.27 17.54 7.19
C GLU A 391 23.88 18.73 6.29
N MET A 392 23.91 18.56 4.97
CA MET A 392 23.47 19.61 4.02
C MET A 392 21.98 19.93 4.15
N TYR A 393 21.15 18.92 4.46
CA TYR A 393 19.73 19.13 4.70
C TYR A 393 19.50 19.98 5.94
N ASP A 394 20.17 19.65 7.05
CA ASP A 394 20.09 20.41 8.30
C ASP A 394 20.56 21.85 8.08
N GLU A 395 21.67 22.06 7.34
CA GLU A 395 22.14 23.40 6.98
C GLU A 395 21.07 24.21 6.20
N VAL A 396 20.35 23.57 5.25
CA VAL A 396 19.32 24.24 4.46
C VAL A 396 18.11 24.60 5.33
N ILE A 397 17.71 23.70 6.25
CA ILE A 397 16.56 23.93 7.14
C ILE A 397 16.87 24.99 8.18
N ASP A 398 18.01 24.87 8.88
CA ASP A 398 18.40 25.78 9.97
C ASP A 398 18.56 27.24 9.49
N ASN A 399 18.93 27.41 8.22
CA ASN A 399 19.08 28.74 7.62
C ASN A 399 17.79 29.25 6.94
N ASP A 400 16.65 28.56 7.06
CA ASP A 400 15.34 28.92 6.41
C ASP A 400 15.51 29.26 4.93
N GLN A 401 16.30 28.43 4.20
CA GLN A 401 16.64 28.72 2.82
C GLN A 401 15.48 28.40 1.88
N CYS A 402 15.23 29.31 0.93
CA CYS A 402 14.25 29.12 -0.12
C CYS A 402 14.65 27.96 -1.04
N ILE A 403 13.75 27.00 -1.24
CA ILE A 403 13.95 25.84 -2.11
C ILE A 403 12.82 25.59 -3.10
N SER A 404 11.69 26.30 -2.94
CA SER A 404 10.51 26.15 -3.80
C SER A 404 9.93 27.51 -4.19
N LEU A 405 9.05 27.49 -5.21
CA LEU A 405 8.32 28.71 -5.63
C LEU A 405 7.49 29.34 -4.50
N LYS A 406 7.07 28.56 -3.52
CA LYS A 406 6.26 29.02 -2.38
C LYS A 406 7.10 29.84 -1.38
N ASP A 407 8.41 29.60 -1.36
CA ASP A 407 9.34 30.22 -0.42
C ASP A 407 9.91 31.55 -0.96
N LEU A 408 9.63 31.88 -2.24
CA LEU A 408 10.01 33.17 -2.81
C LEU A 408 9.27 34.31 -2.11
N ARG A 409 9.98 35.38 -1.80
CA ARG A 409 9.41 36.60 -1.17
C ARG A 409 8.54 37.43 -2.12
N ILE A 410 8.38 37.03 -3.39
CA ILE A 410 7.41 37.59 -4.35
C ILE A 410 6.56 36.48 -4.96
N THR A 411 5.37 36.84 -5.35
CA THR A 411 4.33 35.94 -5.86
C THR A 411 3.96 36.29 -7.32
N GLY A 412 3.11 35.46 -7.94
CA GLY A 412 2.53 35.76 -9.25
C GLY A 412 1.68 37.05 -9.25
N SER A 413 1.03 37.36 -8.12
CA SER A 413 0.27 38.62 -7.95
C SER A 413 1.16 39.86 -7.99
N ASP A 414 2.35 39.75 -7.41
CA ASP A 414 3.35 40.84 -7.47
C ASP A 414 3.79 41.10 -8.90
N LEU A 415 4.06 40.06 -9.69
CA LEU A 415 4.41 40.17 -11.10
C LEU A 415 3.29 40.81 -11.92
N ILE A 416 2.02 40.52 -11.61
CA ILE A 416 0.86 41.15 -12.24
C ILE A 416 0.82 42.66 -11.90
N SER A 417 1.03 43.03 -10.64
CA SER A 417 1.10 44.42 -10.20
C SER A 417 2.22 45.23 -10.89
N MET A 418 3.30 44.52 -11.29
CA MET A 418 4.43 45.09 -12.06
C MET A 418 4.15 45.17 -13.56
N GLY A 419 2.91 44.87 -13.99
CA GLY A 419 2.48 45.03 -15.38
C GLY A 419 2.65 43.81 -16.28
N LEU A 420 2.86 42.63 -15.69
CA LEU A 420 2.84 41.37 -16.43
C LEU A 420 1.40 40.90 -16.60
N LYS A 421 1.01 40.49 -17.83
CA LYS A 421 -0.32 39.92 -18.06
C LYS A 421 -0.39 38.50 -17.48
N PRO A 422 -1.55 38.09 -16.91
CA PRO A 422 -1.78 36.69 -16.50
C PRO A 422 -1.47 35.70 -17.62
N GLY A 423 -0.71 34.65 -17.30
CA GLY A 423 -0.35 33.63 -18.27
C GLY A 423 0.98 32.91 -17.97
N ARG A 424 1.45 32.17 -18.96
CA ARG A 424 2.64 31.31 -18.88
C ARG A 424 3.93 32.02 -18.42
N ASN A 425 4.05 33.32 -18.73
CA ASN A 425 5.23 34.10 -18.39
C ASN A 425 5.41 34.33 -16.88
N ILE A 426 4.33 34.28 -16.08
CA ILE A 426 4.41 34.38 -14.62
C ILE A 426 5.22 33.18 -14.07
N GLY A 427 4.85 31.98 -14.44
CA GLY A 427 5.56 30.78 -14.01
C GLY A 427 7.01 30.74 -14.49
N MET A 428 7.27 31.22 -15.71
CA MET A 428 8.62 31.27 -16.26
C MET A 428 9.51 32.24 -15.46
N ILE A 429 9.02 33.43 -15.13
CA ILE A 429 9.78 34.42 -14.35
C ILE A 429 10.03 33.89 -12.93
N LEU A 430 8.99 33.38 -12.23
CA LEU A 430 9.15 32.83 -10.90
C LEU A 430 10.14 31.66 -10.88
N SER A 431 10.11 30.78 -11.88
CA SER A 431 11.09 29.68 -11.99
C SER A 431 12.50 30.20 -12.22
N THR A 432 12.67 31.24 -13.04
CA THR A 432 13.98 31.83 -13.28
C THR A 432 14.54 32.51 -12.00
N LEU A 433 13.68 33.17 -11.24
CA LEU A 433 14.06 33.78 -9.96
C LEU A 433 14.43 32.71 -8.94
N LEU A 434 13.65 31.65 -8.85
CA LEU A 434 13.95 30.51 -7.96
C LEU A 434 15.33 29.90 -8.29
N GLU A 435 15.65 29.66 -9.56
CA GLU A 435 16.97 29.15 -9.96
C GLU A 435 18.13 30.03 -9.46
N ARG A 436 17.94 31.38 -9.49
CA ARG A 436 18.92 32.31 -8.94
C ARG A 436 19.03 32.24 -7.43
N VAL A 437 17.89 32.15 -6.74
CA VAL A 437 17.85 32.06 -5.28
C VAL A 437 18.44 30.71 -4.80
N LEU A 438 18.21 29.62 -5.52
CA LEU A 438 18.83 28.31 -5.21
C LEU A 438 20.37 28.39 -5.29
N ASP A 439 20.91 29.23 -6.18
CA ASP A 439 22.35 29.46 -6.26
C ASP A 439 22.86 30.39 -5.15
N GLU A 440 22.09 31.43 -4.83
CA GLU A 440 22.45 32.46 -3.87
C GLU A 440 21.24 32.84 -2.99
N PRO A 441 21.03 32.18 -1.85
CA PRO A 441 19.84 32.37 -1.00
C PRO A 441 19.59 33.82 -0.56
N LYS A 442 20.64 34.60 -0.43
CA LYS A 442 20.55 36.02 -0.05
C LYS A 442 19.73 36.87 -1.05
N LEU A 443 19.56 36.38 -2.28
CA LEU A 443 18.71 37.04 -3.29
C LEU A 443 17.22 36.91 -2.99
N ASN A 444 16.80 36.07 -2.02
CA ASN A 444 15.40 35.95 -1.63
C ASN A 444 14.96 37.13 -0.74
N ASP A 445 15.13 38.30 -1.22
CA ASP A 445 14.70 39.56 -0.64
C ASP A 445 13.71 40.22 -1.61
N GLU A 446 12.64 40.82 -1.08
CA GLU A 446 11.53 41.36 -1.90
C GLU A 446 12.00 42.42 -2.88
N GLU A 447 12.82 43.40 -2.44
CA GLU A 447 13.35 44.44 -3.30
C GLU A 447 14.21 43.89 -4.43
N THR A 448 15.15 43.01 -4.08
CA THR A 448 16.05 42.34 -5.01
C THR A 448 15.29 41.55 -6.05
N LEU A 449 14.33 40.72 -5.60
CA LEU A 449 13.50 39.90 -6.50
C LEU A 449 12.61 40.79 -7.43
N ARG A 450 12.05 41.89 -6.93
CA ARG A 450 11.29 42.83 -7.74
C ARG A 450 12.16 43.50 -8.82
N ALA A 451 13.38 43.90 -8.47
CA ALA A 451 14.32 44.47 -9.45
C ALA A 451 14.69 43.46 -10.54
N MET A 452 15.01 42.22 -10.15
CA MET A 452 15.30 41.14 -11.10
C MET A 452 14.08 40.78 -11.97
N ALA A 453 12.90 40.76 -11.41
CA ALA A 453 11.66 40.50 -12.13
C ALA A 453 11.38 41.57 -13.18
N LEU A 454 11.61 42.86 -12.85
CA LEU A 454 11.43 43.96 -13.77
C LEU A 454 12.32 43.85 -15.02
N ILE A 455 13.58 43.43 -14.84
CA ILE A 455 14.51 43.19 -15.96
C ILE A 455 13.96 42.10 -16.87
N LEU A 456 13.47 40.97 -16.27
CA LEU A 456 12.91 39.86 -17.04
C LEU A 456 11.62 40.23 -17.77
N ILE A 457 10.75 41.05 -17.13
CA ILE A 457 9.52 41.58 -17.74
C ILE A 457 9.83 42.44 -18.95
N ASN A 458 10.81 43.36 -18.84
CA ASN A 458 11.21 44.25 -19.93
C ASN A 458 11.77 43.45 -21.11
N LYS A 459 12.63 42.46 -20.85
CA LYS A 459 13.16 41.58 -21.90
C LYS A 459 12.04 40.82 -22.66
N ILE A 460 11.04 40.32 -21.97
CA ILE A 460 9.88 39.68 -22.61
C ILE A 460 9.04 40.65 -23.46
N LYS A 461 9.00 41.94 -23.07
CA LYS A 461 8.30 42.96 -23.85
C LYS A 461 9.06 43.32 -25.12
N GLU A 462 10.39 43.40 -25.04
CA GLU A 462 11.27 43.69 -26.21
C GLU A 462 11.24 42.55 -27.24
N GLU A 463 11.21 41.30 -26.81
CA GLU A 463 11.11 40.12 -27.71
C GLU A 463 9.75 40.01 -28.44
N LYS A 464 8.74 40.75 -28.02
CA LYS A 464 7.39 40.80 -28.63
C LYS A 464 7.10 42.06 -29.45
N SER A 465 8.01 43.01 -29.45
CA SER A 465 7.97 44.23 -30.28
C SER A 465 8.70 44.00 -31.60
#